data_5318bb855de5dee87ee1b01fb97b6195
#
_entry.id   5318bb855de5dee87ee1b01fb97b6195
#
_cell.length_a   1.000
_cell.length_b   1.000
_cell.length_c   1.000
_cell.angle_alpha   90.00
_cell.angle_beta   90.00
_cell.angle_gamma   90.00
#
_symmetry.space_group_name_H-M   'P 1'
#
loop_
_entity.id
_entity.type
_entity.pdbx_description
1 polymer ?
#
loop_
_entity_poly.entity_id
_entity_poly.type
_entity_poly.pdbx_seq_one_letter_code
_entity_poly.pdbx_strand_id
1 'polypeptide(L)'
;MNYRTYRAGIALLAAWLVTAAAPQPALSLTNLFVLHHSVGRNILEEGNVRQLIDEHNTQRGTHFVLWDHDYNAIGLMDPDGLMPGRYYHIPDDDTYVVGLHQLWTTANSARDSILANHQVVAFKSCYDASLIQTDAELAQYKTWYLEIRDVLDQHPNHVFVLMSPPPMHPCLSTSTEADRGRAFADWLGSTAFLGGHPNLRCFDLFDLLATPRDAEDRNTLRASYCRSTSCSSPDSHPNTAANLVVGPLFVAALIEAAGDDAVDAPAAGTAAFFTAVHPNPFNPATTIRFALPAAGSARLAVYDVTGRLVRTLLDGVLDSGAHEVIWDGRDASGRGAASGVYLARLATGTGVSTVSVTLAK
;
A
#
# COMPACT_ATOMS: atom_id res chain seq x y z
N MET A 1 -12.66 -45.06 81.17
CA MET A 1 -13.13 -45.52 79.84
C MET A 1 -13.36 -44.28 78.97
N ASN A 2 -12.36 -43.93 78.14
CA ASN A 2 -12.35 -42.65 77.35
C ASN A 2 -12.72 -43.01 75.91
N TYR A 3 -13.82 -42.48 75.40
CA TYR A 3 -14.16 -42.53 73.98
C TYR A 3 -13.72 -41.27 73.32
N ARG A 4 -12.75 -41.36 72.40
CA ARG A 4 -12.32 -40.32 71.46
C ARG A 4 -13.22 -40.37 70.24
N THR A 5 -13.96 -39.32 70.01
CA THR A 5 -14.74 -39.10 68.77
C THR A 5 -13.83 -38.44 67.72
N TYR A 6 -13.59 -39.13 66.58
CA TYR A 6 -12.97 -38.60 65.38
C TYR A 6 -14.03 -37.81 64.61
N ARG A 7 -13.77 -36.50 64.40
CA ARG A 7 -14.48 -35.71 63.42
C ARG A 7 -13.69 -35.77 62.09
N ALA A 8 -14.29 -36.37 61.07
CA ALA A 8 -13.81 -36.33 59.69
C ALA A 8 -14.21 -35.00 59.08
N GLY A 9 -13.21 -34.17 58.75
CA GLY A 9 -13.40 -32.97 58.00
C GLY A 9 -13.46 -33.28 56.50
N ILE A 10 -14.58 -33.01 55.87
CA ILE A 10 -14.74 -33.08 54.40
C ILE A 10 -14.23 -31.77 53.84
N ALA A 11 -13.05 -31.81 53.16
CA ALA A 11 -12.53 -30.67 52.38
C ALA A 11 -13.21 -30.66 51.02
N LEU A 12 -14.08 -29.70 50.82
CA LEU A 12 -14.64 -29.37 49.48
C LEU A 12 -13.56 -28.71 48.62
N LEU A 13 -12.99 -29.44 47.70
CA LEU A 13 -12.18 -28.92 46.61
C LEU A 13 -13.13 -28.23 45.59
N ALA A 14 -13.19 -26.91 45.61
CA ALA A 14 -13.81 -26.14 44.54
C ALA A 14 -12.91 -26.17 43.31
N ALA A 15 -13.23 -27.01 42.33
CA ALA A 15 -12.59 -26.96 41.02
C ALA A 15 -13.08 -25.73 40.27
N TRP A 16 -12.21 -24.73 40.09
CA TRP A 16 -12.46 -23.63 39.17
C TRP A 16 -12.32 -24.17 37.74
N LEU A 17 -13.45 -24.40 37.08
CA LEU A 17 -13.49 -24.57 35.62
C LEU A 17 -13.16 -23.23 34.98
N VAL A 18 -11.91 -23.07 34.58
CA VAL A 18 -11.52 -22.01 33.61
C VAL A 18 -12.10 -22.48 32.28
N THR A 19 -13.28 -22.01 31.94
CA THR A 19 -13.77 -22.09 30.57
C THR A 19 -12.92 -21.18 29.73
N ALA A 20 -11.99 -21.74 28.94
CA ALA A 20 -11.33 -20.99 27.87
C ALA A 20 -12.48 -20.45 26.99
N ALA A 21 -12.61 -19.12 26.95
CA ALA A 21 -13.51 -18.47 26.02
C ALA A 21 -13.06 -18.90 24.62
N ALA A 22 -13.98 -19.43 23.82
CA ALA A 22 -13.71 -19.68 22.41
C ALA A 22 -13.21 -18.35 21.78
N PRO A 23 -12.19 -18.38 20.93
CA PRO A 23 -11.76 -17.17 20.24
C PRO A 23 -12.99 -16.59 19.55
N GLN A 24 -13.31 -15.34 19.87
CA GLN A 24 -14.36 -14.60 19.16
C GLN A 24 -13.91 -14.55 17.69
N PRO A 25 -14.80 -14.79 16.71
CA PRO A 25 -14.45 -14.59 15.33
C PRO A 25 -13.93 -13.16 15.17
N ALA A 26 -12.75 -13.00 14.61
CA ALA A 26 -12.19 -11.70 14.31
C ALA A 26 -13.24 -10.91 13.52
N LEU A 27 -13.57 -9.71 13.95
CA LEU A 27 -14.45 -8.81 13.21
C LEU A 27 -13.76 -8.56 11.87
N SER A 28 -14.33 -9.03 10.78
CA SER A 28 -13.85 -8.72 9.45
C SER A 28 -14.06 -7.22 9.21
N LEU A 29 -12.97 -6.45 9.26
CA LEU A 29 -13.00 -5.00 9.06
C LEU A 29 -12.95 -4.73 7.56
N THR A 30 -14.10 -4.53 6.92
CA THR A 30 -14.19 -4.47 5.46
C THR A 30 -14.10 -3.07 4.86
N ASN A 31 -14.36 -2.02 5.65
CA ASN A 31 -14.30 -0.64 5.17
C ASN A 31 -12.90 -0.04 5.37
N LEU A 32 -12.15 0.02 4.29
CA LEU A 32 -10.80 0.58 4.22
C LEU A 32 -10.88 2.06 3.83
N PHE A 33 -10.02 2.88 4.40
CA PHE A 33 -9.92 4.30 4.08
C PHE A 33 -8.47 4.75 4.01
N VAL A 34 -8.14 5.60 3.04
CA VAL A 34 -6.80 6.19 2.88
C VAL A 34 -6.91 7.70 2.81
N LEU A 35 -6.35 8.39 3.81
CA LEU A 35 -6.14 9.84 3.75
C LEU A 35 -4.79 10.13 3.11
N HIS A 36 -4.80 10.87 2.01
CA HIS A 36 -3.58 11.13 1.26
C HIS A 36 -3.63 12.46 0.49
N HIS A 37 -2.48 12.83 -0.05
CA HIS A 37 -2.32 13.80 -1.14
C HIS A 37 -1.54 13.15 -2.29
N SER A 38 -0.97 13.93 -3.18
CA SER A 38 -0.36 13.55 -4.46
C SER A 38 0.39 12.21 -4.53
N VAL A 39 1.32 11.93 -3.59
CA VAL A 39 2.05 10.65 -3.56
C VAL A 39 1.11 9.47 -3.30
N GLY A 40 0.17 9.63 -2.37
CA GLY A 40 -0.80 8.60 -2.08
C GLY A 40 -1.74 8.34 -3.26
N ARG A 41 -2.18 9.41 -3.96
CA ARG A 41 -2.95 9.27 -5.21
C ARG A 41 -2.19 8.42 -6.22
N ASN A 42 -0.91 8.74 -6.45
CA ASN A 42 -0.09 7.97 -7.40
C ASN A 42 0.02 6.49 -6.98
N ILE A 43 0.15 6.18 -5.69
CA ILE A 43 0.14 4.80 -5.19
C ILE A 43 -1.20 4.13 -5.49
N LEU A 44 -2.33 4.80 -5.24
CA LEU A 44 -3.66 4.23 -5.46
C LEU A 44 -3.95 4.00 -6.95
N GLU A 45 -3.63 4.99 -7.80
CA GLU A 45 -3.94 4.95 -9.23
C GLU A 45 -2.89 4.14 -10.02
N GLU A 46 -1.61 4.56 -9.96
CA GLU A 46 -0.53 3.91 -10.71
C GLU A 46 -0.13 2.57 -10.10
N GLY A 47 -0.34 2.37 -8.79
CA GLY A 47 -0.10 1.11 -8.07
C GLY A 47 -1.24 0.09 -8.17
N ASN A 48 -2.31 0.41 -8.91
CA ASN A 48 -3.49 -0.44 -9.15
C ASN A 48 -4.19 -0.94 -7.87
N VAL A 49 -4.18 -0.14 -6.79
CA VAL A 49 -4.62 -0.60 -5.47
C VAL A 49 -6.08 -1.07 -5.47
N ARG A 50 -7.00 -0.34 -6.11
CA ARG A 50 -8.42 -0.74 -6.20
C ARG A 50 -8.59 -2.06 -6.94
N GLN A 51 -7.95 -2.20 -8.11
CA GLN A 51 -7.99 -3.43 -8.89
C GLN A 51 -7.48 -4.64 -8.08
N LEU A 52 -6.38 -4.47 -7.34
CA LEU A 52 -5.79 -5.53 -6.52
C LEU A 52 -6.71 -5.95 -5.35
N ILE A 53 -7.45 -5.01 -4.77
CA ILE A 53 -8.46 -5.30 -3.74
C ILE A 53 -9.63 -6.08 -4.37
N ASP A 54 -10.10 -5.72 -5.56
CA ASP A 54 -11.17 -6.43 -6.28
C ASP A 54 -10.74 -7.85 -6.68
N GLU A 55 -9.50 -8.01 -7.13
CA GLU A 55 -8.90 -9.31 -7.42
C GLU A 55 -8.84 -10.18 -6.15
N HIS A 56 -8.40 -9.62 -5.02
CA HIS A 56 -8.39 -10.30 -3.74
C HIS A 56 -9.81 -10.72 -3.32
N ASN A 57 -10.77 -9.79 -3.37
CA ASN A 57 -12.17 -10.07 -3.05
C ASN A 57 -12.73 -11.24 -3.88
N THR A 58 -12.43 -11.23 -5.19
CA THR A 58 -12.86 -12.29 -6.11
C THR A 58 -12.23 -13.64 -5.79
N GLN A 59 -10.93 -13.65 -5.48
CA GLN A 59 -10.17 -14.88 -5.22
C GLN A 59 -10.50 -15.51 -3.86
N ARG A 60 -10.79 -14.69 -2.86
CA ARG A 60 -10.98 -15.12 -1.47
C ARG A 60 -12.44 -15.13 -1.01
N GLY A 61 -13.35 -14.54 -1.80
CA GLY A 61 -14.75 -14.37 -1.41
C GLY A 61 -14.93 -13.34 -0.30
N THR A 62 -14.02 -12.38 -0.20
CA THR A 62 -14.08 -11.24 0.73
C THR A 62 -14.85 -10.07 0.13
N HIS A 63 -15.07 -9.02 0.92
CA HIS A 63 -15.85 -7.84 0.50
C HIS A 63 -15.21 -6.53 0.99
N PHE A 64 -13.90 -6.39 0.83
CA PHE A 64 -13.21 -5.14 1.15
C PHE A 64 -13.65 -4.03 0.21
N VAL A 65 -13.91 -2.86 0.75
CA VAL A 65 -14.23 -1.64 -0.01
C VAL A 65 -13.25 -0.55 0.38
N LEU A 66 -12.61 0.06 -0.61
CA LEU A 66 -11.62 1.11 -0.40
C LEU A 66 -12.22 2.48 -0.72
N TRP A 67 -12.25 3.33 0.27
CA TRP A 67 -12.47 4.76 0.16
C TRP A 67 -11.16 5.50 0.32
N ASP A 68 -11.01 6.65 -0.30
CA ASP A 68 -9.88 7.55 -0.04
C ASP A 68 -10.31 9.00 -0.08
N HIS A 69 -9.53 9.85 0.55
CA HIS A 69 -9.73 11.30 0.54
C HIS A 69 -8.41 11.97 0.17
N ASP A 70 -8.49 12.77 -0.88
CA ASP A 70 -7.39 13.60 -1.37
C ASP A 70 -7.53 15.03 -0.83
N TYR A 71 -6.96 16.04 -1.50
CA TYR A 71 -7.19 17.44 -1.18
C TYR A 71 -8.68 17.76 -1.07
N ASN A 72 -9.07 18.67 -0.18
CA ASN A 72 -10.47 19.05 0.00
C ASN A 72 -11.15 19.50 -1.30
N ALA A 73 -10.39 20.08 -2.23
CA ALA A 73 -10.88 20.45 -3.55
C ALA A 73 -11.27 19.26 -4.44
N ILE A 74 -10.73 18.08 -4.16
CA ILE A 74 -11.03 16.81 -4.84
C ILE A 74 -12.01 16.02 -3.99
N GLY A 75 -11.71 15.84 -2.70
CA GLY A 75 -12.58 15.25 -1.70
C GLY A 75 -12.51 13.73 -1.62
N LEU A 76 -13.63 13.14 -1.24
CA LEU A 76 -13.78 11.71 -1.02
C LEU A 76 -13.96 11.00 -2.37
N MET A 77 -13.23 9.91 -2.55
CA MET A 77 -13.36 8.98 -3.67
C MET A 77 -14.03 7.71 -3.17
N ASP A 78 -15.03 7.23 -3.91
CA ASP A 78 -15.73 5.99 -3.59
C ASP A 78 -14.91 4.73 -4.03
N PRO A 79 -15.39 3.51 -3.74
CA PRO A 79 -14.69 2.29 -4.13
C PRO A 79 -14.43 2.15 -5.64
N ASP A 80 -15.27 2.74 -6.48
CA ASP A 80 -15.10 2.76 -7.93
C ASP A 80 -14.12 3.85 -8.41
N GLY A 81 -13.56 4.64 -7.48
CA GLY A 81 -12.65 5.75 -7.77
C GLY A 81 -13.37 6.99 -8.31
N LEU A 82 -14.66 7.11 -8.06
CA LEU A 82 -15.47 8.23 -8.48
C LEU A 82 -15.65 9.23 -7.33
N MET A 83 -15.81 10.51 -7.68
CA MET A 83 -16.08 11.57 -6.70
C MET A 83 -17.60 11.67 -6.44
N PRO A 84 -18.12 11.21 -5.28
CA PRO A 84 -19.54 11.29 -4.98
C PRO A 84 -20.00 12.72 -4.60
N GLY A 85 -19.12 13.71 -4.69
CA GLY A 85 -19.40 15.10 -4.30
C GLY A 85 -19.47 15.29 -2.77
N ARG A 86 -18.79 14.44 -2.02
CA ARG A 86 -18.66 14.51 -0.55
C ARG A 86 -17.22 14.80 -0.16
N TYR A 87 -17.03 15.47 0.94
CA TYR A 87 -15.71 15.72 1.54
C TYR A 87 -15.81 15.63 3.05
N TYR A 88 -14.71 15.25 3.68
CA TYR A 88 -14.63 15.27 5.13
C TYR A 88 -14.15 16.61 5.69
N HIS A 89 -13.82 17.59 4.83
CA HIS A 89 -13.29 18.90 5.22
C HIS A 89 -12.09 18.77 6.17
N ILE A 90 -11.06 18.11 5.67
CA ILE A 90 -9.81 17.91 6.42
C ILE A 90 -9.27 19.27 6.88
N PRO A 91 -8.95 19.45 8.17
CA PRO A 91 -8.43 20.72 8.69
C PRO A 91 -7.22 21.21 7.88
N ASP A 92 -7.26 22.48 7.48
CA ASP A 92 -6.23 23.17 6.69
C ASP A 92 -5.90 22.51 5.34
N ASP A 93 -6.71 21.54 4.91
CA ASP A 93 -6.49 20.75 3.67
C ASP A 93 -5.09 20.11 3.63
N ASP A 94 -4.59 19.63 4.77
CA ASP A 94 -3.19 19.35 4.93
C ASP A 94 -2.92 17.97 5.52
N THR A 95 -1.96 17.25 4.91
CA THR A 95 -1.37 16.02 5.43
C THR A 95 0.07 16.23 5.94
N TYR A 96 0.48 17.47 6.22
CA TYR A 96 1.70 17.74 6.99
C TYR A 96 1.53 17.26 8.43
N VAL A 97 2.64 17.09 9.13
CA VAL A 97 2.59 16.58 10.51
C VAL A 97 1.69 17.44 11.38
N VAL A 98 1.74 18.77 11.23
CA VAL A 98 0.88 19.69 11.99
C VAL A 98 -0.61 19.52 11.64
N GLY A 99 -0.96 19.35 10.37
CA GLY A 99 -2.35 19.14 9.93
C GLY A 99 -2.89 17.81 10.42
N LEU A 100 -2.11 16.73 10.33
CA LEU A 100 -2.48 15.44 10.89
C LEU A 100 -2.64 15.49 12.40
N HIS A 101 -1.75 16.20 13.12
CA HIS A 101 -1.89 16.40 14.54
C HIS A 101 -3.21 17.12 14.86
N GLN A 102 -3.54 18.20 14.15
CA GLN A 102 -4.81 18.91 14.32
C GLN A 102 -6.01 18.03 14.02
N LEU A 103 -5.99 17.26 12.90
CA LEU A 103 -7.07 16.34 12.52
C LEU A 103 -7.39 15.36 13.65
N TRP A 104 -6.37 14.74 14.22
CA TRP A 104 -6.58 13.66 15.19
C TRP A 104 -6.81 14.15 16.61
N THR A 105 -6.10 15.19 17.06
CA THR A 105 -6.13 15.62 18.47
C THR A 105 -7.19 16.68 18.76
N THR A 106 -7.66 17.42 17.75
CA THR A 106 -8.71 18.44 17.93
C THR A 106 -10.07 17.88 17.53
N ALA A 107 -11.11 18.21 18.26
CA ALA A 107 -12.48 17.83 17.92
C ALA A 107 -12.90 18.48 16.59
N ASN A 108 -13.25 17.68 15.59
CA ASN A 108 -13.69 18.15 14.27
C ASN A 108 -14.54 17.10 13.58
N SER A 109 -15.37 17.55 12.63
CA SER A 109 -16.30 16.68 11.88
C SER A 109 -15.60 15.74 10.92
N ALA A 110 -14.38 16.06 10.45
CA ALA A 110 -13.62 15.20 9.54
C ALA A 110 -13.23 13.91 10.26
N ARG A 111 -12.57 14.02 11.42
CA ARG A 111 -12.21 12.87 12.24
C ARG A 111 -13.43 12.02 12.59
N ASP A 112 -14.51 12.69 13.06
CA ASP A 112 -15.72 11.99 13.46
C ASP A 112 -16.37 11.23 12.29
N SER A 113 -16.33 11.81 11.09
CA SER A 113 -16.83 11.17 9.86
C SER A 113 -15.95 10.00 9.42
N ILE A 114 -14.62 10.13 9.47
CA ILE A 114 -13.69 9.04 9.16
C ILE A 114 -13.96 7.86 10.08
N LEU A 115 -13.99 8.09 11.38
CA LEU A 115 -14.20 7.04 12.38
C LEU A 115 -15.61 6.42 12.32
N ALA A 116 -16.63 7.18 11.94
CA ALA A 116 -17.99 6.66 11.82
C ALA A 116 -18.20 5.75 10.60
N ASN A 117 -17.42 5.92 9.53
CA ASN A 117 -17.66 5.25 8.25
C ASN A 117 -16.59 4.20 7.90
N HIS A 118 -15.40 4.23 8.49
CA HIS A 118 -14.29 3.37 8.09
C HIS A 118 -13.66 2.68 9.29
N GLN A 119 -13.20 1.47 9.09
CA GLN A 119 -12.69 0.59 10.15
C GLN A 119 -11.18 0.42 10.11
N VAL A 120 -10.60 0.35 8.91
CA VAL A 120 -9.16 0.38 8.69
C VAL A 120 -8.83 1.74 8.07
N VAL A 121 -8.05 2.53 8.78
CA VAL A 121 -7.75 3.92 8.40
C VAL A 121 -6.25 4.07 8.18
N ALA A 122 -5.85 4.23 6.92
CA ALA A 122 -4.48 4.53 6.56
C ALA A 122 -4.29 6.03 6.35
N PHE A 123 -3.18 6.59 6.82
CA PHE A 123 -2.80 7.96 6.56
C PHE A 123 -1.28 8.14 6.60
N LYS A 124 -0.78 9.18 5.95
CA LYS A 124 0.65 9.50 5.91
C LYS A 124 0.89 10.98 6.07
N SER A 125 2.02 11.35 6.71
CA SER A 125 2.58 12.68 6.56
C SER A 125 3.22 12.86 5.19
N CYS A 126 3.25 14.12 4.73
CA CYS A 126 3.83 14.50 3.47
C CYS A 126 5.35 14.74 3.60
N TYR A 127 5.91 15.52 2.69
CA TYR A 127 7.35 15.75 2.57
C TYR A 127 7.98 16.57 3.71
N ASP A 128 7.20 17.29 4.51
CA ASP A 128 7.68 17.94 5.73
C ASP A 128 8.35 16.95 6.69
N ALA A 129 7.76 15.76 6.82
CA ALA A 129 8.32 14.68 7.65
C ALA A 129 9.54 13.95 7.02
N SER A 130 9.93 14.32 5.80
CA SER A 130 11.13 13.81 5.12
C SER A 130 12.20 14.89 4.96
N LEU A 131 11.82 16.16 5.12
CA LEU A 131 12.68 17.33 5.00
C LEU A 131 12.84 18.03 6.36
N ILE A 132 13.17 17.25 7.38
CA ILE A 132 13.28 17.73 8.77
C ILE A 132 14.58 18.52 8.94
N GLN A 133 14.45 19.81 9.24
CA GLN A 133 15.57 20.76 9.25
C GLN A 133 16.45 20.64 10.49
N THR A 134 15.84 20.32 11.65
CA THR A 134 16.54 20.31 12.94
C THR A 134 16.16 19.08 13.78
N ASP A 135 17.01 18.74 14.75
CA ASP A 135 16.73 17.68 15.73
C ASP A 135 15.56 18.08 16.67
N ALA A 136 15.37 19.39 16.90
CA ALA A 136 14.25 19.90 17.67
C ALA A 136 12.92 19.67 16.92
N GLU A 137 12.89 19.88 15.62
CA GLU A 137 11.74 19.59 14.76
C GLU A 137 11.42 18.09 14.72
N LEU A 138 12.43 17.23 14.57
CA LEU A 138 12.25 15.78 14.67
C LEU A 138 11.64 15.37 16.01
N ALA A 139 12.11 15.95 17.12
CA ALA A 139 11.58 15.68 18.44
C ALA A 139 10.13 16.17 18.57
N GLN A 140 9.80 17.33 17.99
CA GLN A 140 8.44 17.87 17.97
C GLN A 140 7.49 16.96 17.16
N TYR A 141 7.90 16.48 16.00
CA TYR A 141 7.09 15.57 15.17
C TYR A 141 6.81 14.26 15.91
N LYS A 142 7.82 13.71 16.58
CA LYS A 142 7.63 12.52 17.42
C LYS A 142 6.65 12.79 18.57
N THR A 143 6.71 13.96 19.20
CA THR A 143 5.76 14.34 20.26
C THR A 143 4.34 14.40 19.72
N TRP A 144 4.10 15.06 18.58
CA TRP A 144 2.79 15.13 17.97
C TRP A 144 2.24 13.76 17.56
N TYR A 145 3.08 12.88 17.06
CA TYR A 145 2.65 11.51 16.74
C TYR A 145 2.35 10.65 17.96
N LEU A 146 2.99 10.91 19.10
CA LEU A 146 2.61 10.31 20.39
C LEU A 146 1.22 10.79 20.83
N GLU A 147 0.94 12.08 20.69
CA GLU A 147 -0.39 12.65 21.00
C GLU A 147 -1.46 12.11 20.05
N ILE A 148 -1.17 11.97 18.75
CA ILE A 148 -2.03 11.29 17.78
C ILE A 148 -2.30 9.85 18.26
N ARG A 149 -1.26 9.08 18.56
CA ARG A 149 -1.37 7.70 19.04
C ARG A 149 -2.31 7.57 20.25
N ASP A 150 -2.16 8.46 21.22
CA ASP A 150 -2.98 8.46 22.44
C ASP A 150 -4.48 8.66 22.11
N VAL A 151 -4.80 9.39 21.04
CA VAL A 151 -6.18 9.49 20.53
C VAL A 151 -6.60 8.22 19.81
N LEU A 152 -5.76 7.66 18.93
CA LEU A 152 -6.08 6.45 18.18
C LEU A 152 -6.33 5.25 19.10
N ASP A 153 -5.65 5.14 20.22
CA ASP A 153 -5.86 4.11 21.24
C ASP A 153 -7.27 4.14 21.87
N GLN A 154 -7.94 5.28 21.83
CA GLN A 154 -9.32 5.43 22.33
C GLN A 154 -10.34 4.79 21.37
N HIS A 155 -9.90 4.31 20.21
CA HIS A 155 -10.72 3.70 19.18
C HIS A 155 -10.33 2.23 18.89
N PRO A 156 -10.47 1.30 19.87
CA PRO A 156 -9.98 -0.07 19.78
C PRO A 156 -10.71 -0.93 18.73
N ASN A 157 -11.83 -0.45 18.20
CA ASN A 157 -12.58 -1.10 17.12
C ASN A 157 -12.13 -0.69 15.72
N HIS A 158 -11.10 0.15 15.63
CA HIS A 158 -10.47 0.57 14.39
C HIS A 158 -9.03 0.06 14.36
N VAL A 159 -8.49 -0.14 13.16
CA VAL A 159 -7.07 -0.35 12.95
C VAL A 159 -6.52 0.81 12.13
N PHE A 160 -5.42 1.37 12.59
CA PHE A 160 -4.78 2.51 11.95
C PHE A 160 -3.46 2.07 11.33
N VAL A 161 -3.29 2.36 10.04
CA VAL A 161 -2.06 2.08 9.29
C VAL A 161 -1.34 3.40 9.04
N LEU A 162 -0.34 3.68 9.86
CA LEU A 162 0.49 4.87 9.69
C LEU A 162 1.52 4.60 8.62
N MET A 163 1.46 5.34 7.52
CA MET A 163 2.46 5.24 6.47
C MET A 163 3.62 6.19 6.80
N SER A 164 4.86 5.71 6.75
CA SER A 164 6.01 6.59 6.85
C SER A 164 6.05 7.57 5.67
N PRO A 165 6.64 8.78 5.82
CA PRO A 165 6.68 9.77 4.75
C PRO A 165 7.49 9.25 3.54
N PRO A 166 7.23 9.73 2.31
CA PRO A 166 8.03 9.35 1.16
C PRO A 166 9.41 10.04 1.21
N PRO A 167 10.51 9.40 0.79
CA PRO A 167 11.81 10.06 0.73
C PRO A 167 11.84 11.17 -0.32
N MET A 168 12.67 12.20 -0.08
CA MET A 168 12.86 13.33 -0.98
C MET A 168 13.77 12.97 -2.16
N HIS A 169 13.57 13.67 -3.29
CA HIS A 169 14.53 13.65 -4.39
C HIS A 169 15.93 14.09 -3.91
N PRO A 170 17.03 13.43 -4.33
CA PRO A 170 18.39 13.73 -3.83
C PRO A 170 18.84 15.18 -4.03
N CYS A 171 18.28 15.89 -5.02
CA CYS A 171 18.60 17.31 -5.24
C CYS A 171 17.77 18.28 -4.39
N LEU A 172 16.80 17.79 -3.62
CA LEU A 172 15.88 18.59 -2.78
C LEU A 172 16.11 18.39 -1.28
N SER A 173 17.08 17.57 -0.90
CA SER A 173 17.37 17.26 0.49
C SER A 173 18.87 17.14 0.70
N THR A 174 19.36 17.66 1.81
CA THR A 174 20.72 17.37 2.29
C THR A 174 20.76 15.98 2.95
N SER A 175 21.97 15.41 3.04
CA SER A 175 22.13 14.10 3.72
C SER A 175 21.64 14.14 5.17
N THR A 176 21.80 15.26 5.86
CA THR A 176 21.35 15.41 7.25
C THR A 176 19.83 15.46 7.37
N GLU A 177 19.13 16.11 6.46
CA GLU A 177 17.66 16.12 6.40
C GLU A 177 17.13 14.74 6.03
N ALA A 178 17.72 14.07 5.05
CA ALA A 178 17.39 12.72 4.67
C ALA A 178 17.60 11.71 5.83
N ASP A 179 18.68 11.86 6.61
CA ASP A 179 18.94 11.04 7.79
C ASP A 179 17.88 11.27 8.89
N ARG A 180 17.39 12.50 9.08
CA ARG A 180 16.29 12.79 10.03
C ARG A 180 14.97 12.23 9.54
N GLY A 181 14.64 12.37 8.23
CA GLY A 181 13.46 11.74 7.63
C GLY A 181 13.46 10.23 7.85
N ARG A 182 14.61 9.58 7.62
CA ARG A 182 14.82 8.16 7.92
C ARG A 182 14.63 7.87 9.41
N ALA A 183 15.21 8.66 10.31
CA ALA A 183 15.08 8.46 11.73
C ALA A 183 13.63 8.62 12.25
N PHE A 184 12.83 9.41 11.57
CA PHE A 184 11.40 9.53 11.82
C PHE A 184 10.65 8.28 11.33
N ALA A 185 10.90 7.83 10.10
CA ALA A 185 10.29 6.63 9.53
C ALA A 185 10.62 5.37 10.36
N ASP A 186 11.88 5.17 10.72
CA ASP A 186 12.32 4.06 11.57
C ASP A 186 11.63 4.07 12.94
N TRP A 187 11.44 5.26 13.51
CA TRP A 187 10.79 5.40 14.79
C TRP A 187 9.30 5.04 14.71
N LEU A 188 8.59 5.44 13.63
CA LEU A 188 7.19 5.06 13.41
C LEU A 188 7.00 3.54 13.32
N GLY A 189 7.95 2.81 12.73
CA GLY A 189 7.94 1.35 12.65
C GLY A 189 8.47 0.63 13.91
N SER A 190 8.99 1.37 14.89
CA SER A 190 9.68 0.78 16.05
C SER A 190 8.71 0.28 17.12
N THR A 191 9.22 -0.64 17.96
CA THR A 191 8.51 -1.06 19.18
C THR A 191 8.33 0.07 20.20
N ALA A 192 9.15 1.12 20.14
CA ALA A 192 9.00 2.29 21.00
C ALA A 192 7.72 3.09 20.66
N PHE A 193 7.28 3.06 19.41
CA PHE A 193 6.05 3.70 18.97
C PHE A 193 4.85 2.74 18.94
N LEU A 194 5.01 1.54 18.38
CA LEU A 194 3.94 0.56 18.16
C LEU A 194 3.72 -0.41 19.32
N GLY A 195 4.72 -0.58 20.21
CA GLY A 195 4.67 -1.58 21.27
C GLY A 195 3.57 -1.32 22.29
N GLY A 196 2.67 -2.27 22.49
CA GLY A 196 1.52 -2.12 23.40
C GLY A 196 0.28 -1.49 22.77
N HIS A 197 0.31 -1.13 21.48
CA HIS A 197 -0.77 -0.49 20.73
C HIS A 197 -1.31 -1.42 19.64
N PRO A 198 -2.18 -2.42 19.97
CA PRO A 198 -2.56 -3.51 19.09
C PRO A 198 -3.39 -3.07 17.87
N ASN A 199 -3.95 -1.88 17.90
CA ASN A 199 -4.72 -1.29 16.80
C ASN A 199 -3.88 -0.40 15.87
N LEU A 200 -2.55 -0.31 16.07
CA LEU A 200 -1.65 0.45 15.22
C LEU A 200 -0.77 -0.46 14.37
N ARG A 201 -0.55 -0.06 13.14
CA ARG A 201 0.40 -0.66 12.18
C ARG A 201 1.24 0.43 11.54
N CYS A 202 2.42 0.08 11.07
CA CYS A 202 3.24 0.97 10.25
C CYS A 202 3.46 0.34 8.87
N PHE A 203 3.19 1.10 7.83
CA PHE A 203 3.60 0.79 6.47
C PHE A 203 4.83 1.64 6.13
N ASP A 204 6.01 1.04 6.08
CA ASP A 204 7.25 1.77 5.85
C ASP A 204 7.47 2.09 4.37
N LEU A 205 6.74 3.10 3.88
CA LEU A 205 6.87 3.65 2.54
C LEU A 205 8.27 4.22 2.28
N PHE A 206 8.90 4.80 3.33
CA PHE A 206 10.23 5.39 3.22
C PHE A 206 11.26 4.34 2.80
N ASP A 207 11.30 3.19 3.48
CA ASP A 207 12.27 2.12 3.21
C ASP A 207 12.07 1.49 1.82
N LEU A 208 10.82 1.34 1.40
CA LEU A 208 10.49 0.82 0.08
C LEU A 208 11.04 1.68 -1.06
N LEU A 209 11.10 2.99 -0.88
CA LEU A 209 11.43 3.97 -1.91
C LEU A 209 12.84 4.53 -1.81
N ALA A 210 13.43 4.55 -0.63
CA ALA A 210 14.71 5.20 -0.37
C ALA A 210 15.92 4.41 -0.86
N THR A 211 16.99 5.14 -1.19
CA THR A 211 18.32 4.57 -1.39
C THR A 211 18.83 3.89 -0.10
N PRO A 212 19.66 2.83 -0.22
CA PRO A 212 20.24 2.15 0.93
C PRO A 212 21.01 3.11 1.86
N ARG A 213 21.10 2.72 3.13
CA ARG A 213 21.75 3.53 4.19
C ARG A 213 23.25 3.70 4.02
N ASP A 214 23.89 2.84 3.26
CA ASP A 214 25.34 2.82 2.95
C ASP A 214 25.68 3.51 1.62
N ALA A 215 24.66 3.96 0.88
CA ALA A 215 24.87 4.72 -0.37
C ALA A 215 25.31 6.17 -0.10
N GLU A 216 25.97 6.80 -1.07
CA GLU A 216 26.36 8.20 -1.01
C GLU A 216 25.16 9.15 -0.91
N ASP A 217 24.12 8.86 -1.70
CA ASP A 217 22.82 9.55 -1.71
C ASP A 217 21.78 8.87 -0.79
N ARG A 218 22.25 8.27 0.30
CA ARG A 218 21.44 7.47 1.24
C ARG A 218 20.19 8.21 1.69
N ASN A 219 19.14 7.43 1.94
CA ASN A 219 17.88 7.91 2.50
C ASN A 219 17.13 8.92 1.62
N THR A 220 17.54 9.10 0.36
CA THR A 220 16.79 9.86 -0.65
C THR A 220 16.01 8.94 -1.59
N LEU A 221 15.11 9.47 -2.40
CA LEU A 221 14.38 8.69 -3.40
C LEU A 221 15.36 8.05 -4.39
N ARG A 222 15.27 6.73 -4.59
CA ARG A 222 16.13 5.99 -5.53
C ARG A 222 16.04 6.59 -6.92
N ALA A 223 17.18 6.74 -7.60
CA ALA A 223 17.23 7.30 -8.96
C ALA A 223 16.30 6.55 -9.95
N SER A 224 16.19 5.22 -9.83
CA SER A 224 15.26 4.40 -10.64
C SER A 224 13.79 4.68 -10.36
N TYR A 225 13.46 5.32 -9.24
CA TYR A 225 12.10 5.67 -8.82
C TYR A 225 11.78 7.16 -9.00
N CYS A 226 12.76 7.99 -9.40
CA CYS A 226 12.52 9.39 -9.71
C CYS A 226 11.75 9.55 -11.03
N ARG A 227 10.83 10.50 -11.10
CA ARG A 227 10.18 10.94 -12.35
C ARG A 227 11.16 11.72 -13.22
N SER A 228 12.08 12.43 -12.60
CA SER A 228 13.20 13.12 -13.23
C SER A 228 14.45 12.91 -12.38
N THR A 229 15.57 12.62 -13.00
CA THR A 229 16.89 12.57 -12.34
C THR A 229 17.64 13.91 -12.39
N SER A 230 17.05 14.92 -13.03
CA SER A 230 17.67 16.22 -13.24
C SER A 230 17.47 17.13 -12.04
N CYS A 231 18.55 17.66 -11.49
CA CYS A 231 18.51 18.70 -10.46
C CYS A 231 17.99 20.05 -10.95
N SER A 232 17.87 20.27 -12.26
CA SER A 232 17.28 21.51 -12.80
C SER A 232 15.74 21.50 -12.76
N SER A 233 15.14 20.31 -12.65
CA SER A 233 13.68 20.11 -12.49
C SER A 233 13.44 18.87 -11.63
N PRO A 234 13.82 18.92 -10.34
CA PRO A 234 13.67 17.78 -9.45
C PRO A 234 12.19 17.55 -9.09
N ASP A 235 11.78 16.28 -9.05
CA ASP A 235 10.45 15.87 -8.65
C ASP A 235 10.58 14.72 -7.65
N SER A 236 10.10 14.93 -6.42
CA SER A 236 10.11 13.92 -5.37
C SER A 236 8.98 12.90 -5.49
N HIS A 237 8.04 13.06 -6.43
CA HIS A 237 6.99 12.05 -6.62
C HIS A 237 7.60 10.77 -7.22
N PRO A 238 7.36 9.63 -6.60
CA PRO A 238 7.76 8.34 -7.17
C PRO A 238 7.15 8.14 -8.55
N ASN A 239 7.91 7.55 -9.47
CA ASN A 239 7.41 7.22 -10.80
C ASN A 239 6.49 5.99 -10.77
N THR A 240 5.86 5.68 -11.90
CA THR A 240 4.95 4.54 -12.04
C THR A 240 5.61 3.20 -11.68
N ALA A 241 6.89 3.01 -11.98
CA ALA A 241 7.59 1.78 -11.62
C ALA A 241 7.69 1.60 -10.09
N ALA A 242 7.94 2.67 -9.36
CA ALA A 242 7.92 2.66 -7.89
C ALA A 242 6.51 2.37 -7.34
N ASN A 243 5.48 3.05 -7.87
CA ASN A 243 4.11 2.89 -7.41
C ASN A 243 3.58 1.47 -7.65
N LEU A 244 3.99 0.82 -8.72
CA LEU A 244 3.66 -0.58 -9.02
C LEU A 244 4.35 -1.59 -8.08
N VAL A 245 5.48 -1.22 -7.47
CA VAL A 245 6.09 -2.01 -6.39
C VAL A 245 5.36 -1.78 -5.08
N VAL A 246 5.02 -0.53 -4.78
CA VAL A 246 4.38 -0.14 -3.52
C VAL A 246 2.92 -0.61 -3.43
N GLY A 247 2.14 -0.49 -4.52
CA GLY A 247 0.69 -0.78 -4.52
C GLY A 247 0.34 -2.16 -3.98
N PRO A 248 0.90 -3.28 -4.49
CA PRO A 248 0.63 -4.63 -3.98
C PRO A 248 0.99 -4.81 -2.50
N LEU A 249 2.10 -4.22 -2.06
CA LEU A 249 2.53 -4.26 -0.66
C LEU A 249 1.60 -3.46 0.25
N PHE A 250 1.11 -2.33 -0.25
CA PHE A 250 0.16 -1.50 0.47
C PHE A 250 -1.21 -2.20 0.60
N VAL A 251 -1.70 -2.86 -0.46
CA VAL A 251 -2.90 -3.70 -0.40
C VAL A 251 -2.74 -4.81 0.63
N ALA A 252 -1.61 -5.51 0.62
CA ALA A 252 -1.33 -6.56 1.60
C ALA A 252 -1.38 -6.02 3.05
N ALA A 253 -0.77 -4.85 3.29
CA ALA A 253 -0.78 -4.22 4.61
C ALA A 253 -2.20 -3.79 5.06
N LEU A 254 -3.03 -3.30 4.15
CA LEU A 254 -4.43 -2.94 4.45
C LEU A 254 -5.28 -4.18 4.80
N ILE A 255 -5.12 -5.26 4.04
CA ILE A 255 -5.87 -6.50 4.22
C ILE A 255 -5.43 -7.23 5.50
N GLU A 256 -4.12 -7.29 5.78
CA GLU A 256 -3.58 -7.79 7.05
C GLU A 256 -4.12 -6.97 8.23
N ALA A 257 -4.13 -5.64 8.11
CA ALA A 257 -4.70 -4.76 9.13
C ALA A 257 -6.19 -5.02 9.35
N ALA A 258 -6.91 -5.45 8.33
CA ALA A 258 -8.31 -5.83 8.40
C ALA A 258 -8.56 -7.21 9.05
N GLY A 259 -7.51 -7.96 9.38
CA GLY A 259 -7.59 -9.27 10.04
C GLY A 259 -7.78 -10.44 9.08
N ASP A 260 -7.52 -10.28 7.79
CA ASP A 260 -7.45 -11.38 6.82
C ASP A 260 -5.98 -11.85 6.69
N ASP A 261 -5.68 -13.02 7.26
CA ASP A 261 -4.30 -13.53 7.43
C ASP A 261 -3.66 -14.05 6.12
N ALA A 262 -4.31 -13.92 4.99
CA ALA A 262 -3.90 -14.69 3.82
C ALA A 262 -3.59 -13.85 2.59
N VAL A 263 -2.84 -12.79 2.75
CA VAL A 263 -2.18 -12.20 1.58
C VAL A 263 -0.81 -12.85 1.43
N ASP A 264 -0.69 -13.80 0.48
CA ASP A 264 0.60 -14.02 -0.16
C ASP A 264 0.97 -12.70 -0.86
N ALA A 265 1.41 -11.71 -0.07
CA ALA A 265 2.02 -10.53 -0.63
C ALA A 265 3.15 -11.03 -1.54
N PRO A 266 3.18 -10.69 -2.82
CA PRO A 266 4.34 -11.00 -3.62
C PRO A 266 5.53 -10.40 -2.86
N ALA A 267 6.53 -11.24 -2.58
CA ALA A 267 7.73 -10.78 -1.88
C ALA A 267 8.19 -9.48 -2.53
N ALA A 268 8.35 -8.44 -1.73
CA ALA A 268 8.64 -7.09 -2.22
C ALA A 268 9.76 -7.16 -3.26
N GLY A 269 9.46 -6.77 -4.50
CA GLY A 269 10.44 -6.70 -5.57
C GLY A 269 10.69 -7.98 -6.37
N THR A 270 9.86 -9.04 -6.32
CA THR A 270 10.15 -10.28 -7.04
C THR A 270 9.26 -10.60 -8.24
N ALA A 271 8.08 -10.02 -8.37
CA ALA A 271 7.20 -10.29 -9.51
C ALA A 271 7.29 -9.21 -10.60
N ALA A 272 7.36 -9.64 -11.85
CA ALA A 272 7.20 -8.75 -13.00
C ALA A 272 5.72 -8.43 -13.22
N PHE A 273 5.39 -7.20 -13.61
CA PHE A 273 4.01 -6.75 -13.75
C PHE A 273 3.81 -5.79 -14.92
N PHE A 274 2.57 -5.73 -15.43
CA PHE A 274 2.19 -4.79 -16.48
C PHE A 274 1.97 -3.39 -15.90
N THR A 275 2.49 -2.38 -16.61
CA THR A 275 2.38 -0.97 -16.21
C THR A 275 1.36 -0.20 -17.05
N ALA A 276 1.16 -0.59 -18.32
CA ALA A 276 0.14 -0.03 -19.17
C ALA A 276 -0.10 -0.90 -20.42
N VAL A 277 -1.30 -0.83 -20.98
CA VAL A 277 -1.62 -1.28 -22.32
C VAL A 277 -2.37 -0.15 -23.01
N HIS A 278 -1.72 0.52 -23.94
CA HIS A 278 -2.33 1.69 -24.60
C HIS A 278 -1.96 1.77 -26.08
N PRO A 279 -2.95 2.09 -26.93
CA PRO A 279 -4.39 2.17 -26.66
C PRO A 279 -5.01 0.81 -26.29
N ASN A 280 -6.07 0.80 -25.47
CA ASN A 280 -6.89 -0.38 -25.19
C ASN A 280 -8.35 0.09 -24.96
N PRO A 281 -9.31 -0.21 -25.84
CA PRO A 281 -9.19 -1.01 -27.07
C PRO A 281 -8.26 -0.42 -28.12
N PHE A 282 -7.68 -1.26 -29.00
CA PHE A 282 -6.70 -0.85 -29.99
C PHE A 282 -7.03 -1.26 -31.43
N ASN A 283 -6.49 -0.49 -32.40
CA ASN A 283 -6.52 -0.77 -33.83
C ASN A 283 -5.41 0.01 -34.56
N PRO A 284 -4.49 -0.59 -35.32
CA PRO A 284 -4.19 -2.02 -35.36
C PRO A 284 -3.16 -2.48 -34.34
N ALA A 285 -2.56 -1.56 -33.55
CA ALA A 285 -1.46 -1.88 -32.66
C ALA A 285 -1.66 -1.26 -31.27
N THR A 286 -1.13 -1.93 -30.25
CA THR A 286 -1.06 -1.45 -28.89
C THR A 286 0.34 -1.60 -28.33
N THR A 287 0.73 -0.70 -27.45
CA THR A 287 1.97 -0.78 -26.67
C THR A 287 1.67 -1.42 -25.31
N ILE A 288 2.35 -2.52 -25.03
CA ILE A 288 2.27 -3.23 -23.75
C ILE A 288 3.52 -2.86 -22.97
N ARG A 289 3.34 -2.18 -21.83
CA ARG A 289 4.42 -1.79 -20.92
C ARG A 289 4.40 -2.67 -19.70
N PHE A 290 5.58 -3.04 -19.22
CA PHE A 290 5.76 -3.82 -18.01
C PHE A 290 7.08 -3.47 -17.32
N ALA A 291 7.22 -3.82 -16.05
CA ALA A 291 8.45 -3.61 -15.31
C ALA A 291 8.95 -4.92 -14.70
N LEU A 292 10.27 -5.08 -14.67
CA LEU A 292 10.97 -6.15 -13.99
C LEU A 292 11.67 -5.60 -12.75
N PRO A 293 11.43 -6.16 -11.56
CA PRO A 293 12.09 -5.72 -10.33
C PRO A 293 13.58 -6.08 -10.29
N ALA A 294 13.98 -7.11 -11.00
CA ALA A 294 15.38 -7.57 -11.13
C ALA A 294 15.63 -8.09 -12.53
N ALA A 295 16.88 -8.04 -12.98
CA ALA A 295 17.28 -8.66 -14.24
C ALA A 295 17.02 -10.17 -14.23
N GLY A 296 16.46 -10.69 -15.31
CA GLY A 296 16.12 -12.12 -15.40
C GLY A 296 15.42 -12.52 -16.68
N SER A 297 15.08 -13.81 -16.79
CA SER A 297 14.30 -14.33 -17.89
C SER A 297 12.87 -13.83 -17.84
N ALA A 298 12.36 -13.32 -18.97
CA ALA A 298 11.00 -12.85 -19.13
C ALA A 298 10.43 -13.35 -20.45
N ARG A 299 9.17 -13.79 -20.41
CA ARG A 299 8.42 -14.18 -21.60
C ARG A 299 7.06 -13.48 -21.60
N LEU A 300 6.84 -12.63 -22.60
CA LEU A 300 5.55 -11.99 -22.85
C LEU A 300 4.87 -12.67 -24.03
N ALA A 301 3.66 -13.20 -23.81
CA ALA A 301 2.90 -13.88 -24.84
C ALA A 301 1.41 -13.49 -24.77
N VAL A 302 0.76 -13.45 -25.93
CA VAL A 302 -0.68 -13.16 -26.07
C VAL A 302 -1.44 -14.45 -26.31
N TYR A 303 -2.55 -14.60 -25.59
CA TYR A 303 -3.47 -15.74 -25.67
C TYR A 303 -4.88 -15.25 -26.00
N ASP A 304 -5.68 -16.09 -26.66
CA ASP A 304 -7.11 -15.85 -26.77
C ASP A 304 -7.85 -16.28 -25.47
N VAL A 305 -9.13 -15.96 -25.39
CA VAL A 305 -9.97 -16.27 -24.21
C VAL A 305 -10.13 -17.77 -23.93
N THR A 306 -9.77 -18.64 -24.89
CA THR A 306 -9.77 -20.09 -24.69
C THR A 306 -8.42 -20.61 -24.15
N GLY A 307 -7.44 -19.72 -23.93
CA GLY A 307 -6.10 -20.07 -23.48
C GLY A 307 -5.14 -20.51 -24.56
N ARG A 308 -5.53 -20.42 -25.86
CA ARG A 308 -4.67 -20.76 -26.99
C ARG A 308 -3.67 -19.64 -27.23
N LEU A 309 -2.39 -20.00 -27.37
CA LEU A 309 -1.32 -19.06 -27.71
C LEU A 309 -1.57 -18.45 -29.11
N VAL A 310 -1.63 -17.10 -29.14
CA VAL A 310 -1.76 -16.31 -30.38
C VAL A 310 -0.38 -15.89 -30.87
N ARG A 311 0.45 -15.33 -30.00
CA ARG A 311 1.81 -14.89 -30.35
C ARG A 311 2.68 -14.74 -29.12
N THR A 312 3.95 -15.12 -29.20
CA THR A 312 4.98 -14.70 -28.25
C THR A 312 5.56 -13.39 -28.76
N LEU A 313 5.48 -12.35 -27.91
CA LEU A 313 5.97 -11.01 -28.24
C LEU A 313 7.42 -10.82 -27.80
N LEU A 314 7.82 -11.47 -26.72
CA LEU A 314 9.16 -11.40 -26.14
C LEU A 314 9.48 -12.72 -25.44
N ASP A 315 10.71 -13.20 -25.56
CA ASP A 315 11.24 -14.36 -24.83
C ASP A 315 12.76 -14.19 -24.73
N GLY A 316 13.27 -13.89 -23.52
CA GLY A 316 14.69 -13.62 -23.33
C GLY A 316 15.02 -13.13 -21.92
N VAL A 317 16.28 -12.75 -21.72
CA VAL A 317 16.78 -12.12 -20.50
C VAL A 317 16.72 -10.61 -20.67
N LEU A 318 16.14 -9.92 -19.70
CA LEU A 318 16.00 -8.46 -19.66
C LEU A 318 16.64 -7.93 -18.38
N ASP A 319 17.06 -6.67 -18.44
CA ASP A 319 17.51 -5.93 -17.27
C ASP A 319 16.33 -5.60 -16.33
N SER A 320 16.63 -5.18 -15.10
CA SER A 320 15.62 -4.60 -14.20
C SER A 320 15.12 -3.26 -14.76
N GLY A 321 13.86 -2.91 -14.45
CA GLY A 321 13.26 -1.64 -14.85
C GLY A 321 12.12 -1.78 -15.86
N ALA A 322 11.75 -0.67 -16.49
CA ALA A 322 10.62 -0.58 -17.41
C ALA A 322 10.97 -1.09 -18.82
N HIS A 323 10.04 -1.85 -19.39
CA HIS A 323 10.11 -2.40 -20.73
C HIS A 323 8.85 -2.11 -21.53
N GLU A 324 9.00 -2.09 -22.85
CA GLU A 324 7.88 -1.80 -23.76
C GLU A 324 7.94 -2.75 -24.96
N VAL A 325 6.79 -3.31 -25.31
CA VAL A 325 6.64 -4.21 -26.47
C VAL A 325 5.37 -3.86 -27.22
N ILE A 326 5.45 -3.79 -28.54
CA ILE A 326 4.29 -3.49 -29.39
C ILE A 326 3.67 -4.79 -29.89
N TRP A 327 2.35 -4.93 -29.73
CA TRP A 327 1.56 -5.95 -30.44
C TRP A 327 0.75 -5.31 -31.55
N ASP A 328 1.00 -5.76 -32.77
CA ASP A 328 0.38 -5.28 -34.01
C ASP A 328 -0.95 -5.99 -34.35
N GLY A 329 -1.56 -6.68 -33.39
CA GLY A 329 -2.81 -7.42 -33.58
C GLY A 329 -2.70 -8.61 -34.53
N ARG A 330 -1.50 -9.21 -34.72
CA ARG A 330 -1.25 -10.36 -35.56
C ARG A 330 -0.87 -11.61 -34.78
N ASP A 331 -1.22 -12.77 -35.31
CA ASP A 331 -0.80 -14.08 -34.80
C ASP A 331 0.68 -14.40 -35.15
N ALA A 332 1.18 -15.53 -34.66
CA ALA A 332 2.54 -15.99 -34.93
C ALA A 332 2.83 -16.26 -36.41
N SER A 333 1.81 -16.44 -37.25
CA SER A 333 1.94 -16.60 -38.70
C SER A 333 1.86 -15.26 -39.45
N GLY A 334 1.71 -14.13 -38.75
CA GLY A 334 1.57 -12.82 -39.36
C GLY A 334 0.16 -12.46 -39.82
N ARG A 335 -0.83 -13.36 -39.64
CA ARG A 335 -2.24 -13.09 -39.98
C ARG A 335 -2.87 -12.23 -38.91
N GLY A 336 -3.74 -11.29 -39.31
CA GLY A 336 -4.49 -10.45 -38.37
C GLY A 336 -5.38 -11.31 -37.46
N ALA A 337 -5.23 -11.12 -36.15
CA ALA A 337 -6.12 -11.72 -35.16
C ALA A 337 -7.54 -11.14 -35.29
N ALA A 338 -8.58 -11.86 -34.88
CA ALA A 338 -9.97 -11.38 -34.91
C ALA A 338 -10.18 -10.26 -33.88
N SER A 339 -11.20 -9.39 -34.08
CA SER A 339 -11.66 -8.51 -33.05
C SER A 339 -12.11 -9.30 -31.82
N GLY A 340 -11.74 -8.87 -30.62
CA GLY A 340 -12.07 -9.55 -29.38
C GLY A 340 -11.10 -9.25 -28.24
N VAL A 341 -11.33 -9.90 -27.10
CA VAL A 341 -10.49 -9.81 -25.91
C VAL A 341 -9.40 -10.87 -25.98
N TYR A 342 -8.19 -10.48 -25.66
CA TYR A 342 -6.99 -11.30 -25.55
C TYR A 342 -6.37 -11.12 -24.17
N LEU A 343 -5.54 -12.06 -23.76
CA LEU A 343 -4.79 -12.03 -22.51
C LEU A 343 -3.29 -11.92 -22.80
N ALA A 344 -2.68 -10.82 -22.49
CA ALA A 344 -1.23 -10.72 -22.48
C ALA A 344 -0.70 -11.28 -21.16
N ARG A 345 0.20 -12.27 -21.23
CA ARG A 345 0.77 -12.97 -20.07
C ARG A 345 2.28 -12.80 -20.05
N LEU A 346 2.76 -12.19 -18.96
CA LEU A 346 4.19 -12.02 -18.67
C LEU A 346 4.60 -13.08 -17.64
N ALA A 347 5.48 -13.98 -18.03
CA ALA A 347 6.05 -15.01 -17.16
C ALA A 347 7.52 -14.72 -16.91
N THR A 348 7.97 -14.80 -15.67
CA THR A 348 9.35 -14.64 -15.23
C THR A 348 9.76 -15.75 -14.27
N GLY A 349 11.02 -15.79 -13.87
CA GLY A 349 11.49 -16.75 -12.87
C GLY A 349 10.81 -16.60 -11.49
N THR A 350 10.14 -15.49 -11.24
CA THR A 350 9.52 -15.15 -9.94
C THR A 350 7.99 -15.17 -9.95
N GLY A 351 7.35 -15.31 -11.10
CA GLY A 351 5.89 -15.35 -11.17
C GLY A 351 5.32 -15.09 -12.56
N VAL A 352 3.99 -15.01 -12.62
CA VAL A 352 3.22 -14.75 -13.83
C VAL A 352 2.24 -13.62 -13.58
N SER A 353 2.24 -12.62 -14.46
CA SER A 353 1.25 -11.54 -14.49
C SER A 353 0.43 -11.62 -15.78
N THR A 354 -0.85 -11.20 -15.75
CA THR A 354 -1.75 -11.23 -16.90
C THR A 354 -2.57 -9.95 -16.96
N VAL A 355 -2.76 -9.43 -18.18
CA VAL A 355 -3.60 -8.25 -18.44
C VAL A 355 -4.49 -8.48 -19.65
N SER A 356 -5.70 -7.94 -19.66
CA SER A 356 -6.62 -7.98 -20.80
C SER A 356 -6.27 -6.93 -21.85
N VAL A 357 -6.37 -7.32 -23.13
CA VAL A 357 -6.08 -6.47 -24.29
C VAL A 357 -7.20 -6.64 -25.31
N THR A 358 -7.89 -5.57 -25.67
CA THR A 358 -9.05 -5.61 -26.58
C THR A 358 -8.67 -5.10 -27.96
N LEU A 359 -8.75 -5.97 -28.97
CA LEU A 359 -8.59 -5.59 -30.37
C LEU A 359 -9.96 -5.24 -30.97
N ALA A 360 -10.11 -4.02 -31.44
CA ALA A 360 -11.33 -3.50 -32.10
C ALA A 360 -10.97 -3.09 -33.53
N LYS A 361 -11.39 -3.88 -34.54
CA LYS A 361 -11.23 -3.57 -35.96
C LYS A 361 -12.47 -2.92 -36.52
#